data_f2582cd84d14dd49a79508466d718933
#
_entry.id   f2582cd84d14dd49a79508466d718933
#
_cell.length_a   1.000
_cell.length_b   1.000
_cell.length_c   1.000
_cell.angle_alpha   90.00
_cell.angle_beta   90.00
_cell.angle_gamma   90.00
#
_symmetry.space_group_name_H-M   'P 1'
#
loop_
_entity.id
_entity.type
_entity.pdbx_description
1 polymer ?
#
loop_
_entity_poly.entity_id
_entity_poly.type
_entity_poly.pdbx_seq_one_letter_code
_entity_poly.pdbx_strand_id
1 'polypeptide(L)'
;MLLGNLNLRLAQSVTARNALGIIEKEGAREIATMIYGEVRPGGYFRFANFGHPPPLVFSAEYRKFMNINESLMVQFLALGLQIPADHPDRKKYYSMDFRQTELDASDLGEITLMSPGDILILYTDGVYDGTDQQERQKLETVLRAHYRQPAREICNALLDYAVKRDDYFRQNDEEDMIDDKTAFIVKRT
;
A
#
# COMPACT_ATOMS: atom_id res chain seq x y z
N MET A 1 2.48 -19.87 6.18
CA MET A 1 1.21 -20.52 6.56
C MET A 1 0.01 -19.56 6.63
N LEU A 2 0.13 -18.37 7.22
CA LEU A 2 -1.02 -17.46 7.42
C LEU A 2 -1.56 -16.83 6.11
N LEU A 3 -0.68 -16.32 5.25
CA LEU A 3 -1.04 -15.58 4.04
C LEU A 3 -1.63 -16.46 2.94
N GLY A 4 -1.08 -17.65 2.72
CA GLY A 4 -1.63 -18.60 1.75
C GLY A 4 -3.04 -19.07 2.14
N ASN A 5 -3.28 -19.28 3.43
CA ASN A 5 -4.61 -19.61 3.95
C ASN A 5 -5.61 -18.45 3.82
N LEU A 6 -5.15 -17.19 3.99
CA LEU A 6 -5.99 -16.01 3.85
C LEU A 6 -6.44 -15.84 2.40
N ASN A 7 -5.51 -15.94 1.45
CA ASN A 7 -5.82 -15.84 0.02
C ASN A 7 -6.78 -16.96 -0.44
N LEU A 8 -6.54 -18.19 0.01
CA LEU A 8 -7.43 -19.33 -0.28
C LEU A 8 -8.84 -19.11 0.30
N ARG A 9 -8.94 -18.62 1.54
CA ARG A 9 -10.24 -18.34 2.17
C ARG A 9 -11.00 -17.21 1.48
N LEU A 10 -10.31 -16.14 1.04
CA LEU A 10 -10.93 -15.08 0.25
C LEU A 10 -11.48 -15.63 -1.07
N ALA A 11 -10.67 -16.39 -1.82
CA ALA A 11 -11.10 -17.01 -3.07
C ALA A 11 -12.27 -17.99 -2.87
N GLN A 12 -12.26 -18.79 -1.81
CA GLN A 12 -13.35 -19.72 -1.47
C GLN A 12 -14.61 -18.99 -1.01
N SER A 13 -14.49 -17.90 -0.26
CA SER A 13 -15.62 -17.06 0.16
C SER A 13 -16.39 -16.51 -1.05
N VAL A 14 -15.67 -15.98 -2.03
CA VAL A 14 -16.26 -15.48 -3.28
C VAL A 14 -16.98 -16.59 -4.04
N THR A 15 -16.34 -17.75 -4.19
CA THR A 15 -16.94 -18.92 -4.87
C THR A 15 -18.20 -19.40 -4.15
N ALA A 16 -18.18 -19.47 -2.80
CA ALA A 16 -19.34 -19.89 -2.02
C ALA A 16 -20.50 -18.89 -2.11
N ARG A 17 -20.23 -17.58 -2.07
CA ARG A 17 -21.25 -16.55 -2.23
C ARG A 17 -21.86 -16.55 -3.62
N ASN A 18 -21.05 -16.72 -4.66
CA ASN A 18 -21.54 -16.86 -6.03
C ASN A 18 -22.47 -18.08 -6.18
N ALA A 19 -22.09 -19.22 -5.58
CA ALA A 19 -22.89 -20.44 -5.60
C ALA A 19 -24.21 -20.30 -4.82
N LEU A 20 -24.27 -19.44 -3.80
CA LEU A 20 -25.48 -19.15 -3.02
C LEU A 20 -26.34 -18.01 -3.61
N GLY A 21 -25.93 -17.41 -4.75
CA GLY A 21 -26.65 -16.29 -5.36
C GLY A 21 -26.67 -15.01 -4.53
N ILE A 22 -25.76 -14.87 -3.55
CA ILE A 22 -25.68 -13.71 -2.64
C ILE A 22 -25.05 -12.50 -3.34
N ILE A 23 -24.30 -12.73 -4.42
CA ILE A 23 -23.69 -11.65 -5.22
C ILE A 23 -24.54 -11.46 -6.47
N GLU A 24 -25.29 -10.37 -6.54
CA GLU A 24 -26.20 -10.02 -7.63
C GLU A 24 -25.50 -9.60 -8.94
N LYS A 25 -24.18 -9.42 -8.94
CA LYS A 25 -23.41 -9.05 -10.13
C LYS A 25 -22.41 -10.14 -10.48
N GLU A 26 -22.59 -10.76 -11.65
CA GLU A 26 -21.56 -11.60 -12.27
C GLU A 26 -20.24 -10.82 -12.35
N GLY A 27 -19.18 -11.36 -11.74
CA GLY A 27 -17.84 -10.79 -11.81
C GLY A 27 -17.38 -9.98 -10.61
N ALA A 28 -18.21 -9.71 -9.61
CA ALA A 28 -17.75 -9.08 -8.37
C ALA A 28 -16.79 -10.01 -7.62
N ARG A 29 -15.51 -9.73 -7.71
CA ARG A 29 -14.46 -10.42 -6.94
C ARG A 29 -14.15 -9.59 -5.71
N GLU A 30 -14.12 -10.24 -4.55
CA GLU A 30 -13.58 -9.60 -3.35
C GLU A 30 -12.05 -9.55 -3.50
N ILE A 31 -11.53 -8.37 -3.78
CA ILE A 31 -10.11 -8.11 -3.90
C ILE A 31 -9.69 -7.28 -2.70
N ALA A 32 -8.62 -7.68 -2.05
CA ALA A 32 -8.02 -6.91 -0.98
C ALA A 32 -6.54 -6.65 -1.27
N THR A 33 -6.11 -5.43 -1.10
CA THR A 33 -4.69 -5.07 -1.11
C THR A 33 -4.13 -5.12 0.30
N MET A 34 -2.88 -5.50 0.45
CA MET A 34 -2.27 -5.63 1.78
C MET A 34 -0.75 -5.41 1.73
N ILE A 35 -0.24 -4.72 2.74
CA ILE A 35 1.17 -4.80 3.14
C ILE A 35 1.24 -5.55 4.46
N TYR A 36 2.05 -6.60 4.50
CA TYR A 36 2.38 -7.32 5.72
C TYR A 36 3.89 -7.22 5.96
N GLY A 37 4.30 -6.71 7.12
CA GLY A 37 5.71 -6.52 7.38
C GLY A 37 6.07 -6.34 8.85
N GLU A 38 7.36 -6.22 9.10
CA GLU A 38 7.94 -6.00 10.42
C GLU A 38 8.96 -4.87 10.40
N VAL A 39 8.93 -4.04 11.42
CA VAL A 39 9.99 -3.06 11.68
C VAL A 39 11.00 -3.71 12.62
N ARG A 40 12.27 -3.75 12.21
CA ARG A 40 13.36 -4.35 12.96
C ARG A 40 14.24 -3.31 13.65
N PRO A 41 14.97 -3.70 14.70
CA PRO A 41 16.02 -2.87 15.27
C PRO A 41 17.00 -2.40 14.20
N GLY A 42 17.46 -1.16 14.28
CA GLY A 42 18.30 -0.55 13.24
C GLY A 42 17.54 0.19 12.15
N GLY A 43 16.19 0.20 12.18
CA GLY A 43 15.36 0.96 11.24
C GLY A 43 15.14 0.23 9.91
N TYR A 44 15.13 -1.08 9.92
CA TYR A 44 14.77 -1.88 8.75
C TYR A 44 13.26 -2.15 8.76
N PHE A 45 12.62 -1.95 7.62
CA PHE A 45 11.26 -2.40 7.36
C PHE A 45 11.29 -3.48 6.29
N ARG A 46 10.92 -4.69 6.69
CA ARG A 46 10.85 -5.86 5.84
C ARG A 46 9.38 -6.19 5.58
N PHE A 47 8.98 -6.35 4.32
CA PHE A 47 7.56 -6.49 3.99
C PHE A 47 7.31 -7.30 2.73
N ALA A 48 6.09 -7.85 2.64
CA ALA A 48 5.48 -8.37 1.42
C ALA A 48 4.34 -7.44 1.00
N ASN A 49 4.28 -7.11 -0.29
CA ASN A 49 3.27 -6.22 -0.85
C ASN A 49 2.32 -7.00 -1.77
N PHE A 50 1.05 -7.00 -1.45
CA PHE A 50 -0.02 -7.67 -2.20
C PHE A 50 -0.91 -6.63 -2.87
N GLY A 51 -0.42 -6.04 -3.96
CA GLY A 51 -1.16 -5.06 -4.76
C GLY A 51 -1.48 -3.74 -4.06
N HIS A 52 -0.82 -3.44 -2.93
CA HIS A 52 -1.03 -2.21 -2.19
C HIS A 52 -0.09 -1.11 -2.71
N PRO A 53 -0.44 0.19 -2.59
CA PRO A 53 0.48 1.26 -2.92
C PRO A 53 1.84 1.09 -2.24
N PRO A 54 2.97 1.36 -2.93
CA PRO A 54 4.29 1.18 -2.35
C PRO A 54 4.52 2.13 -1.18
N PRO A 55 5.26 1.70 -0.14
CA PRO A 55 5.61 2.56 0.98
C PRO A 55 6.36 3.82 0.53
N LEU A 56 6.10 4.94 1.18
CA LEU A 56 6.91 6.14 1.02
C LEU A 56 7.87 6.29 2.20
N VAL A 57 9.07 6.78 1.92
CA VAL A 57 10.06 7.14 2.93
C VAL A 57 10.43 8.59 2.78
N PHE A 58 10.25 9.36 3.86
CA PHE A 58 10.68 10.74 3.94
C PHE A 58 11.95 10.83 4.79
N SER A 59 13.02 11.36 4.21
CA SER A 59 14.25 11.60 4.93
C SER A 59 14.18 12.90 5.71
N ALA A 60 14.43 12.83 7.01
CA ALA A 60 14.52 14.00 7.87
C ALA A 60 15.75 14.87 7.57
N GLU A 61 16.85 14.25 7.15
CA GLU A 61 18.08 14.91 6.77
C GLU A 61 17.94 15.72 5.48
N TYR A 62 17.45 15.07 4.42
CA TYR A 62 17.28 15.70 3.10
C TYR A 62 15.97 16.45 2.94
N ARG A 63 15.02 16.28 3.87
CA ARG A 63 13.66 16.87 3.87
C ARG A 63 12.91 16.63 2.57
N LYS A 64 13.01 15.41 2.04
CA LYS A 64 12.36 14.97 0.80
C LYS A 64 12.04 13.48 0.84
N PHE A 65 11.15 13.08 -0.04
CA PHE A 65 10.95 11.66 -0.29
C PHE A 65 12.21 11.02 -0.88
N MET A 66 12.55 9.87 -0.34
CA MET A 66 13.57 9.01 -0.92
C MET A 66 13.03 8.33 -2.18
N ASN A 67 13.87 8.20 -3.20
CA ASN A 67 13.53 7.36 -4.34
C ASN A 67 13.77 5.91 -3.96
N ILE A 68 12.69 5.18 -3.79
CA ILE A 68 12.73 3.73 -3.62
C ILE A 68 12.66 3.15 -5.02
N ASN A 69 13.62 2.29 -5.36
CA ASN A 69 13.59 1.60 -6.64
C ASN A 69 12.53 0.50 -6.59
N GLU A 70 11.35 0.79 -7.12
CA GLU A 70 10.21 -0.14 -7.15
C GLU A 70 10.53 -1.44 -7.90
N SER A 71 11.49 -1.43 -8.84
CA SER A 71 11.92 -2.63 -9.55
C SER A 71 12.64 -3.64 -8.65
N LEU A 72 13.11 -3.22 -7.49
CA LEU A 72 13.72 -4.08 -6.47
C LEU A 72 12.71 -4.58 -5.43
N MET A 73 11.46 -4.10 -5.49
CA MET A 73 10.40 -4.54 -4.61
C MET A 73 9.58 -5.63 -5.30
N VAL A 74 9.51 -6.79 -4.66
CA VAL A 74 8.62 -7.86 -5.12
C VAL A 74 7.18 -7.43 -4.83
N GLN A 75 6.37 -7.38 -5.88
CA GLN A 75 4.93 -7.13 -5.77
C GLN A 75 4.17 -8.39 -6.11
N PHE A 76 3.36 -8.84 -5.17
CA PHE A 76 2.38 -9.89 -5.40
C PHE A 76 1.08 -9.28 -5.92
N LEU A 77 0.26 -10.12 -6.54
CA LEU A 77 -1.11 -9.73 -6.86
C LEU A 77 -1.91 -9.43 -5.59
N ALA A 78 -2.88 -8.54 -5.72
CA ALA A 78 -3.87 -8.33 -4.68
C ALA A 78 -4.54 -9.66 -4.28
N LEU A 79 -4.83 -9.81 -3.01
CA LEU A 79 -5.49 -11.01 -2.48
C LEU A 79 -6.85 -11.19 -3.14
N GLY A 80 -7.19 -12.42 -3.51
CA GLY A 80 -8.42 -12.74 -4.24
C GLY A 80 -8.31 -12.57 -5.77
N LEU A 81 -7.31 -11.88 -6.28
CA LEU A 81 -7.07 -11.74 -7.72
C LEU A 81 -6.34 -12.97 -8.27
N GLN A 82 -6.87 -13.52 -9.36
CA GLN A 82 -6.25 -14.62 -10.09
C GLN A 82 -5.99 -14.20 -11.53
N ILE A 83 -4.78 -14.38 -11.98
CA ILE A 83 -4.42 -14.21 -13.40
C ILE A 83 -4.36 -15.60 -14.06
N PRO A 84 -5.05 -15.80 -15.20
CA PRO A 84 -4.95 -17.04 -15.98
C PRO A 84 -3.50 -17.44 -16.25
N ALA A 85 -3.25 -18.74 -16.36
CA ALA A 85 -1.89 -19.27 -16.51
C ALA A 85 -1.19 -18.80 -17.81
N ASP A 86 -1.96 -18.50 -18.82
CA ASP A 86 -1.55 -18.06 -20.16
C ASP A 86 -1.47 -16.53 -20.31
N HIS A 87 -1.84 -15.77 -19.28
CA HIS A 87 -1.83 -14.30 -19.36
C HIS A 87 -0.39 -13.77 -19.46
N PRO A 88 -0.09 -12.86 -20.41
CA PRO A 88 1.27 -12.37 -20.65
C PRO A 88 1.88 -11.65 -19.43
N ASP A 89 1.07 -11.01 -18.60
CA ASP A 89 1.54 -10.30 -17.44
C ASP A 89 1.78 -11.19 -16.20
N ARG A 90 1.46 -12.49 -16.29
CA ARG A 90 1.70 -13.42 -15.18
C ARG A 90 3.16 -13.46 -14.73
N LYS A 91 4.10 -13.24 -15.64
CA LYS A 91 5.54 -13.21 -15.34
C LYS A 91 5.95 -11.94 -14.57
N LYS A 92 5.16 -10.87 -14.66
CA LYS A 92 5.43 -9.60 -13.96
C LYS A 92 4.97 -9.63 -12.50
N TYR A 93 3.96 -10.44 -12.22
CA TYR A 93 3.38 -10.53 -10.91
C TYR A 93 3.60 -11.93 -10.37
N TYR A 94 4.37 -12.05 -9.30
CA TYR A 94 4.44 -13.29 -8.55
C TYR A 94 3.04 -13.57 -7.99
N SER A 95 2.31 -14.49 -8.63
CA SER A 95 1.13 -15.05 -7.99
C SER A 95 1.65 -16.00 -6.92
N MET A 96 1.28 -15.80 -5.66
CA MET A 96 1.40 -16.88 -4.70
C MET A 96 0.64 -18.09 -5.27
N ASP A 97 1.37 -19.11 -5.68
CA ASP A 97 0.74 -20.40 -5.94
C ASP A 97 0.09 -20.82 -4.61
N PHE A 98 -1.18 -21.20 -4.64
CA PHE A 98 -1.90 -21.69 -3.46
C PHE A 98 -1.18 -22.83 -2.74
N ARG A 99 -0.17 -23.43 -3.38
CA ARG A 99 0.70 -24.47 -2.83
C ARG A 99 1.93 -23.91 -2.10
N GLN A 100 2.25 -22.63 -2.29
CA GLN A 100 3.38 -21.99 -1.63
C GLN A 100 2.95 -21.58 -0.23
N THR A 101 3.38 -22.34 0.77
CA THR A 101 2.98 -22.16 2.18
C THR A 101 3.86 -21.19 2.94
N GLU A 102 5.02 -20.81 2.37
CA GLU A 102 6.01 -19.95 3.02
C GLU A 102 6.55 -18.92 2.02
N LEU A 103 6.77 -17.70 2.50
CA LEU A 103 7.49 -16.66 1.76
C LEU A 103 8.99 -16.86 2.01
N ASP A 104 9.76 -16.91 0.93
CA ASP A 104 11.21 -16.90 1.02
C ASP A 104 11.73 -15.46 1.27
N ALA A 105 12.96 -15.34 1.74
CA ALA A 105 13.58 -14.04 1.97
C ALA A 105 13.69 -13.19 0.69
N SER A 106 13.75 -13.82 -0.48
CA SER A 106 13.74 -13.18 -1.81
C SER A 106 12.39 -12.59 -2.20
N ASP A 107 11.31 -13.02 -1.54
CA ASP A 107 9.94 -12.54 -1.78
C ASP A 107 9.61 -11.29 -0.96
N LEU A 108 10.55 -10.80 -0.16
CA LEU A 108 10.35 -9.67 0.74
C LEU A 108 11.06 -8.43 0.24
N GLY A 109 10.34 -7.32 0.23
CA GLY A 109 10.93 -5.99 0.13
C GLY A 109 11.62 -5.60 1.43
N GLU A 110 12.70 -4.83 1.34
CA GLU A 110 13.36 -4.25 2.51
C GLU A 110 13.65 -2.76 2.28
N ILE A 111 13.24 -1.94 3.24
CA ILE A 111 13.52 -0.51 3.27
C ILE A 111 14.29 -0.20 4.54
N THR A 112 15.37 0.54 4.39
CA THR A 112 16.17 1.03 5.52
C THR A 112 15.82 2.49 5.80
N LEU A 113 15.38 2.76 7.03
CA LEU A 113 15.27 4.10 7.58
C LEU A 113 16.65 4.52 8.10
N MET A 114 17.37 5.35 7.34
CA MET A 114 18.81 5.55 7.52
C MET A 114 19.17 6.46 8.69
N SER A 115 18.32 7.40 9.06
CA SER A 115 18.61 8.42 10.06
C SER A 115 17.52 8.55 11.12
N PRO A 116 17.86 8.94 12.36
CA PRO A 116 16.86 9.35 13.32
C PRO A 116 15.96 10.48 12.75
N GLY A 117 14.66 10.33 12.93
CA GLY A 117 13.68 11.25 12.38
C GLY A 117 13.12 10.88 11.01
N ASP A 118 13.72 9.92 10.29
CA ASP A 118 13.17 9.40 9.04
C ASP A 118 11.79 8.79 9.27
N ILE A 119 10.92 8.90 8.26
CA ILE A 119 9.50 8.57 8.36
C ILE A 119 9.15 7.59 7.27
N LEU A 120 8.64 6.42 7.67
CA LEU A 120 7.98 5.46 6.80
C LEU A 120 6.47 5.74 6.82
N ILE A 121 5.87 5.77 5.63
CA ILE A 121 4.45 6.04 5.42
C ILE A 121 3.86 4.87 4.65
N LEU A 122 2.87 4.20 5.25
CA LEU A 122 1.99 3.26 4.58
C LEU A 122 0.64 3.94 4.43
N TYR A 123 -0.02 3.80 3.28
CA TYR A 123 -1.20 4.59 2.97
C TYR A 123 -2.07 3.88 1.93
N THR A 124 -3.36 4.19 1.91
CA THR A 124 -4.27 3.79 0.82
C THR A 124 -4.28 4.86 -0.29
N ASP A 125 -4.69 4.48 -1.48
CA ASP A 125 -4.79 5.34 -2.67
C ASP A 125 -5.65 6.57 -2.47
N GLY A 126 -6.65 6.51 -1.59
CA GLY A 126 -7.40 7.70 -1.15
C GLY A 126 -6.56 8.78 -0.46
N VAL A 127 -5.33 8.47 0.00
CA VAL A 127 -4.37 9.48 0.48
C VAL A 127 -3.49 9.98 -0.66
N TYR A 128 -3.00 9.07 -1.51
CA TYR A 128 -2.17 9.37 -2.68
C TYR A 128 -2.22 8.19 -3.66
N ASP A 129 -2.53 8.44 -4.92
CA ASP A 129 -2.69 7.39 -5.93
C ASP A 129 -1.36 6.85 -6.49
N GLY A 130 -0.26 7.52 -6.18
CA GLY A 130 1.08 7.08 -6.60
C GLY A 130 1.52 7.57 -7.99
N THR A 131 0.64 8.17 -8.78
CA THR A 131 0.90 8.49 -10.19
C THR A 131 1.23 9.96 -10.44
N ASP A 132 0.67 10.89 -9.65
CA ASP A 132 0.85 12.32 -9.85
C ASP A 132 2.08 12.88 -9.11
N GLN A 133 3.06 13.34 -9.87
CA GLN A 133 4.27 13.98 -9.35
C GLN A 133 3.98 15.32 -8.64
N GLN A 134 2.96 16.05 -9.04
CA GLN A 134 2.60 17.32 -8.38
C GLN A 134 1.97 17.02 -7.02
N GLU A 135 1.13 16.01 -6.93
CA GLU A 135 0.56 15.58 -5.66
C GLU A 135 1.64 15.08 -4.70
N ARG A 136 2.60 14.30 -5.21
CA ARG A 136 3.78 13.88 -4.43
C ARG A 136 4.54 15.06 -3.85
N GLN A 137 4.75 16.13 -4.61
CA GLN A 137 5.40 17.36 -4.14
C GLN A 137 4.60 18.10 -3.07
N LYS A 138 3.27 18.10 -3.19
CA LYS A 138 2.39 18.68 -2.17
C LYS A 138 2.47 17.90 -0.86
N LEU A 139 2.40 16.57 -0.92
CA LEU A 139 2.61 15.71 0.25
C LEU A 139 3.98 15.93 0.90
N GLU A 140 5.03 16.05 0.08
CA GLU A 140 6.37 16.35 0.58
C GLU A 140 6.41 17.69 1.30
N THR A 141 5.67 18.69 0.82
CA THR A 141 5.56 19.99 1.48
C THR A 141 4.87 19.89 2.85
N VAL A 142 3.81 19.09 2.95
CA VAL A 142 3.15 18.81 4.24
C VAL A 142 4.14 18.16 5.21
N LEU A 143 4.89 17.16 4.75
CA LEU A 143 5.90 16.50 5.59
C LEU A 143 7.02 17.44 6.03
N ARG A 144 7.50 18.31 5.15
CA ARG A 144 8.51 19.34 5.49
C ARG A 144 8.06 20.26 6.61
N ALA A 145 6.76 20.56 6.67
CA ALA A 145 6.21 21.40 7.72
C ALA A 145 6.09 20.65 9.07
N HIS A 146 5.88 19.32 9.02
CA HIS A 146 5.48 18.53 10.19
C HIS A 146 6.48 17.45 10.63
N TYR A 147 7.57 17.14 9.87
CA TYR A 147 8.45 16.02 10.13
C TYR A 147 9.10 15.97 11.52
N ARG A 148 9.22 17.12 12.20
CA ARG A 148 9.76 17.19 13.56
C ARG A 148 8.74 16.81 14.65
N GLN A 149 7.48 16.78 14.30
CA GLN A 149 6.39 16.47 15.21
C GLN A 149 6.31 14.96 15.52
N PRO A 150 5.56 14.56 16.54
CA PRO A 150 5.25 13.14 16.78
C PRO A 150 4.57 12.50 15.57
N ALA A 151 4.73 11.17 15.41
CA ALA A 151 4.15 10.41 14.29
C ALA A 151 2.63 10.63 14.15
N ARG A 152 1.90 10.76 15.26
CA ARG A 152 0.46 11.03 15.26
C ARG A 152 0.11 12.36 14.59
N GLU A 153 0.86 13.41 14.89
CA GLU A 153 0.61 14.74 14.32
C GLU A 153 0.96 14.77 12.82
N ILE A 154 1.98 14.04 12.42
CA ILE A 154 2.33 13.86 11.01
C ILE A 154 1.21 13.12 10.27
N CYS A 155 0.66 12.05 10.87
CA CYS A 155 -0.45 11.31 10.33
C CYS A 155 -1.69 12.21 10.15
N ASN A 156 -2.06 12.97 11.19
CA ASN A 156 -3.17 13.90 11.12
C ASN A 156 -2.99 14.93 10.00
N ALA A 157 -1.78 15.51 9.86
CA ALA A 157 -1.50 16.49 8.82
C ALA A 157 -1.64 15.91 7.39
N LEU A 158 -1.24 14.65 7.18
CA LEU A 158 -1.42 13.96 5.91
C LEU A 158 -2.90 13.68 5.61
N LEU A 159 -3.66 13.23 6.59
CA LEU A 159 -5.10 12.99 6.44
C LEU A 159 -5.86 14.29 6.22
N ASP A 160 -5.54 15.36 6.95
CA ASP A 160 -6.13 16.69 6.74
C ASP A 160 -5.86 17.23 5.32
N TYR A 161 -4.66 16.98 4.80
CA TYR A 161 -4.34 17.32 3.41
C TYR A 161 -5.24 16.55 2.44
N ALA A 162 -5.37 15.23 2.61
CA ALA A 162 -6.17 14.38 1.74
C ALA A 162 -7.66 14.76 1.80
N VAL A 163 -8.20 15.09 2.97
CA VAL A 163 -9.59 15.57 3.11
C VAL A 163 -9.81 16.90 2.40
N LYS A 164 -8.88 17.85 2.51
CA LYS A 164 -8.96 19.12 1.77
C LYS A 164 -8.90 18.94 0.26
N ARG A 165 -8.17 17.94 -0.21
CA ARG A 165 -8.17 17.56 -1.63
C ARG A 165 -9.54 17.07 -2.08
N ASP A 166 -10.22 16.28 -1.26
CA ASP A 166 -11.58 15.83 -1.56
C ASP A 166 -12.58 16.99 -1.67
N ASP A 167 -12.43 18.02 -0.84
CA ASP A 167 -13.27 19.21 -0.95
C ASP A 167 -13.08 19.91 -2.30
N TYR A 168 -11.85 19.90 -2.82
CA TYR A 168 -11.59 20.39 -4.18
C TYR A 168 -12.28 19.50 -5.23
N PHE A 169 -12.22 18.18 -5.13
CA PHE A 169 -12.89 17.26 -6.06
C PHE A 169 -14.41 17.45 -6.05
N ARG A 170 -15.03 17.59 -4.87
CA ARG A 170 -16.49 17.89 -4.76
C ARG A 170 -16.87 19.19 -5.43
N GLN A 171 -16.04 20.23 -5.33
CA GLN A 171 -16.31 21.53 -5.96
C GLN A 171 -16.17 21.51 -7.47
N ASN A 172 -15.48 20.51 -8.05
CA ASN A 172 -15.25 20.37 -9.48
C ASN A 172 -16.03 19.23 -10.13
N ASP A 173 -17.02 18.65 -9.42
CA ASP A 173 -17.82 17.50 -9.88
C ASP A 173 -16.97 16.25 -10.20
N GLU A 174 -15.86 16.06 -9.47
CA GLU A 174 -14.91 14.94 -9.61
C GLU A 174 -15.05 13.96 -8.43
N GLU A 175 -16.28 13.70 -7.97
CA GLU A 175 -16.53 12.87 -6.77
C GLU A 175 -16.04 11.42 -6.94
N ASP A 176 -15.94 10.92 -8.16
CA ASP A 176 -15.40 9.58 -8.48
C ASP A 176 -13.92 9.42 -8.06
N MET A 177 -13.22 10.54 -7.80
CA MET A 177 -11.83 10.58 -7.32
C MET A 177 -11.71 10.49 -5.79
N ILE A 178 -12.84 10.46 -5.09
CA ILE A 178 -12.87 10.41 -3.62
C ILE A 178 -12.92 8.95 -3.16
N ASP A 179 -11.97 8.57 -2.32
CA ASP A 179 -11.89 7.23 -1.75
C ASP A 179 -11.56 7.27 -0.26
N ASP A 180 -11.73 6.13 0.41
CA ASP A 180 -11.42 5.95 1.83
C ASP A 180 -9.93 6.16 2.12
N LYS A 181 -9.63 6.85 3.21
CA LYS A 181 -8.28 7.28 3.55
C LYS A 181 -7.73 6.61 4.80
N THR A 182 -6.63 5.90 4.62
CA THR A 182 -5.87 5.34 5.74
C THR A 182 -4.40 5.73 5.58
N ALA A 183 -3.80 6.18 6.68
CA ALA A 183 -2.37 6.40 6.77
C ALA A 183 -1.79 5.79 8.04
N PHE A 184 -0.62 5.19 7.93
CA PHE A 184 0.12 4.64 9.06
C PHE A 184 1.56 5.17 9.01
N ILE A 185 2.01 5.79 10.10
CA ILE A 185 3.29 6.47 10.19
C ILE A 185 4.20 5.78 11.19
N VAL A 186 5.38 5.40 10.73
CA VAL A 186 6.49 4.96 11.59
C VAL A 186 7.60 5.98 11.51
N LYS A 187 7.94 6.60 12.64
CA LYS A 187 9.05 7.55 12.72
C LYS A 187 10.20 6.93 13.50
N ARG A 188 11.39 6.94 12.90
CA ARG A 188 12.61 6.47 13.58
C ARG A 188 13.02 7.47 14.67
N THR A 189 13.12 7.02 15.88
CA THR A 189 13.62 7.77 17.05
C THR A 189 15.08 7.48 17.29
#